data_38781e20c37f3acb4dd2120848aa4ea8
#
_entry.id   38781e20c37f3acb4dd2120848aa4ea8
#
_cell.length_a   1.000
_cell.length_b   1.000
_cell.length_c   1.000
_cell.angle_alpha   90.00
_cell.angle_beta   90.00
_cell.angle_gamma   90.00
#
_symmetry.space_group_name_H-M   'P 1'
#
loop_
_entity.id
_entity.type
_entity.pdbx_description
1 polymer ?
#
loop_
_entity_poly.entity_id
_entity_poly.type
_entity_poly.pdbx_seq_one_letter_code
_entity_poly.pdbx_strand_id
1 'polypeptide(L)'
;VDEAVLALREYGDGACLCAGGTDLLGCLKDRLWLEYPEAVVDLKRVDGLSGVEEHAGGLRVGAMTTLTEVAESERVRALYPALAEAARRTASPLLRNMGTLGGNICQQNRCWYYRYPDKLGGRIPCVRKGGSKCLAVPGDSRYHSIFGAVNKCIAVNPSDTAPALVALDATVVTSR
;
A
#
# COMPACT_ATOMS: atom_id res chain seq x y z
N VAL A 1 14.49 -2.60 -12.43
CA VAL A 1 14.48 -2.65 -10.95
C VAL A 1 15.70 -1.94 -10.38
N ASP A 2 16.91 -2.21 -10.89
CA ASP A 2 18.17 -1.70 -10.34
C ASP A 2 18.25 -0.17 -10.31
N GLU A 3 17.77 0.51 -11.35
CA GLU A 3 17.69 1.97 -11.38
C GLU A 3 16.80 2.54 -10.27
N ALA A 4 15.66 1.89 -10.00
CA ALA A 4 14.80 2.29 -8.91
C ALA A 4 15.46 2.09 -7.54
N VAL A 5 16.20 0.99 -7.37
CA VAL A 5 16.97 0.72 -6.15
C VAL A 5 18.10 1.74 -5.98
N LEU A 6 18.78 2.11 -7.06
CA LEU A 6 19.82 3.14 -7.03
C LEU A 6 19.26 4.50 -6.63
N ALA A 7 18.14 4.92 -7.21
CA ALA A 7 17.46 6.16 -6.84
C ALA A 7 17.03 6.16 -5.36
N LEU A 8 16.49 5.03 -4.86
CA LEU A 8 16.16 4.91 -3.43
C LEU A 8 17.39 5.00 -2.52
N ARG A 9 18.55 4.52 -2.96
CA ARG A 9 19.79 4.64 -2.19
C ARG A 9 20.33 6.05 -2.20
N GLU A 10 20.23 6.75 -3.33
CA GLU A 10 20.70 8.12 -3.51
C GLU A 10 19.92 9.11 -2.61
N TYR A 11 18.59 9.02 -2.62
CA TYR A 11 17.74 9.95 -1.89
C TYR A 11 17.34 9.45 -0.48
N GLY A 12 17.60 8.17 -0.14
CA GLY A 12 17.29 7.59 1.17
C GLY A 12 15.84 7.82 1.57
N ASP A 13 15.61 8.36 2.76
CA ASP A 13 14.27 8.67 3.29
C ASP A 13 13.58 9.81 2.53
N GLY A 14 14.31 10.58 1.73
CA GLY A 14 13.80 11.60 0.82
C GLY A 14 13.16 11.04 -0.45
N ALA A 15 13.22 9.73 -0.70
CA ALA A 15 12.58 9.10 -1.85
C ALA A 15 11.27 8.40 -1.51
N CYS A 16 10.32 8.43 -2.44
CA CYS A 16 9.14 7.56 -2.37
C CYS A 16 8.86 6.89 -3.72
N LEU A 17 8.30 5.67 -3.65
CA LEU A 17 7.90 4.91 -4.83
C LEU A 17 6.48 5.25 -5.26
N CYS A 18 6.28 5.49 -6.54
CA CYS A 18 4.96 5.67 -7.14
C CYS A 18 4.63 4.48 -8.04
N ALA A 19 3.69 3.65 -7.58
CA ALA A 19 3.08 2.61 -8.41
C ALA A 19 1.85 3.17 -9.13
N GLY A 20 0.63 2.73 -8.82
CA GLY A 20 -0.60 3.31 -9.37
C GLY A 20 -0.91 4.72 -8.90
N GLY A 21 -0.26 5.21 -7.84
CA GLY A 21 -0.43 6.55 -7.31
C GLY A 21 -1.74 6.83 -6.57
N THR A 22 -2.68 5.88 -6.56
CA THR A 22 -4.05 6.07 -6.03
C THR A 22 -4.12 6.37 -4.53
N ASP A 23 -3.10 6.01 -3.76
CA ASP A 23 -2.94 6.37 -2.36
C ASP A 23 -1.92 7.50 -2.16
N LEU A 24 -0.74 7.38 -2.79
CA LEU A 24 0.37 8.32 -2.64
C LEU A 24 -0.02 9.76 -3.00
N LEU A 25 -0.69 9.96 -4.14
CA LEU A 25 -1.07 11.29 -4.59
C LEU A 25 -2.04 11.99 -3.63
N GLY A 26 -2.94 11.23 -2.98
CA GLY A 26 -3.79 11.75 -1.91
C GLY A 26 -2.98 12.21 -0.71
N CYS A 27 -2.01 11.40 -0.26
CA CYS A 27 -1.12 11.75 0.84
C CYS A 27 -0.31 13.02 0.56
N LEU A 28 0.21 13.17 -0.67
CA LEU A 28 0.95 14.35 -1.11
C LEU A 28 0.04 15.60 -1.16
N LYS A 29 -1.14 15.51 -1.77
CA LYS A 29 -2.10 16.63 -1.85
C LYS A 29 -2.57 17.12 -0.50
N ASP A 30 -2.79 16.22 0.44
CA ASP A 30 -3.25 16.55 1.78
C ASP A 30 -2.13 16.92 2.75
N ARG A 31 -0.89 16.91 2.28
CA ARG A 31 0.30 17.25 3.07
C ARG A 31 0.36 16.47 4.39
N LEU A 32 0.22 15.14 4.31
CA LEU A 32 0.12 14.30 5.51
C LEU A 32 1.44 14.18 6.28
N TRP A 33 2.59 14.22 5.59
CA TRP A 33 3.91 14.00 6.20
C TRP A 33 4.55 15.30 6.69
N LEU A 34 5.45 15.18 7.66
CA LEU A 34 6.24 16.30 8.16
C LEU A 34 7.22 16.81 7.09
N GLU A 35 7.89 15.86 6.47
CA GLU A 35 8.83 16.10 5.39
C GLU A 35 8.28 15.50 4.10
N TYR A 36 8.47 16.23 3.01
CA TYR A 36 8.05 15.79 1.68
C TYR A 36 9.18 15.05 1.02
N PRO A 37 8.86 14.03 0.19
CA PRO A 37 9.89 13.39 -0.60
C PRO A 37 10.51 14.38 -1.58
N GLU A 38 11.84 14.35 -1.67
CA GLU A 38 12.64 15.10 -2.65
C GLU A 38 12.53 14.48 -4.04
N ALA A 39 12.34 13.14 -4.06
CA ALA A 39 12.21 12.37 -5.29
C ALA A 39 11.01 11.42 -5.25
N VAL A 40 10.31 11.33 -6.38
CA VAL A 40 9.26 10.34 -6.63
C VAL A 40 9.71 9.42 -7.74
N VAL A 41 9.97 8.16 -7.43
CA VAL A 41 10.41 7.14 -8.38
C VAL A 41 9.19 6.46 -8.99
N ASP A 42 8.91 6.72 -10.27
CA ASP A 42 7.79 6.11 -11.00
C ASP A 42 8.14 4.67 -11.44
N LEU A 43 7.38 3.69 -10.95
CA LEU A 43 7.58 2.28 -11.24
C LEU A 43 6.86 1.79 -12.51
N LYS A 44 6.03 2.61 -13.16
CA LYS A 44 5.21 2.18 -14.29
C LYS A 44 5.98 1.69 -15.51
N ARG A 45 7.24 2.12 -15.63
CA ARG A 45 8.12 1.75 -16.74
C ARG A 45 9.19 0.74 -16.36
N VAL A 46 9.09 0.16 -15.16
CA VAL A 46 10.05 -0.84 -14.70
C VAL A 46 9.61 -2.22 -15.20
N ASP A 47 10.39 -2.79 -16.11
CA ASP A 47 10.11 -4.11 -16.69
C ASP A 47 10.15 -5.21 -15.62
N GLY A 48 9.35 -6.26 -15.84
CA GLY A 48 9.31 -7.46 -14.99
C GLY A 48 8.56 -7.30 -13.67
N LEU A 49 7.94 -6.14 -13.41
CA LEU A 49 7.13 -5.92 -12.22
C LEU A 49 5.63 -6.13 -12.43
N SER A 50 5.17 -6.39 -13.64
CA SER A 50 3.75 -6.62 -13.96
C SER A 50 3.51 -8.03 -14.49
N GLY A 51 2.27 -8.50 -14.40
CA GLY A 51 1.82 -9.76 -14.98
C GLY A 51 1.58 -10.87 -13.96
N VAL A 52 0.98 -11.95 -14.44
CA VAL A 52 0.68 -13.17 -13.69
C VAL A 52 1.29 -14.36 -14.43
N GLU A 53 2.25 -15.03 -13.81
CA GLU A 53 3.02 -16.12 -14.40
C GLU A 53 2.93 -17.38 -13.55
N GLU A 54 3.02 -18.55 -14.18
CA GLU A 54 3.19 -19.82 -13.46
C GLU A 54 4.61 -19.92 -12.91
N HIS A 55 4.73 -20.30 -11.65
CA HIS A 55 6.01 -20.40 -10.98
C HIS A 55 5.98 -21.47 -9.88
N ALA A 56 6.87 -22.42 -9.95
CA ALA A 56 7.11 -23.44 -8.90
C ALA A 56 5.84 -24.11 -8.35
N GLY A 57 4.87 -24.44 -9.21
CA GLY A 57 3.60 -25.06 -8.82
C GLY A 57 2.55 -24.10 -8.28
N GLY A 58 2.79 -22.79 -8.38
CA GLY A 58 1.85 -21.73 -8.03
C GLY A 58 1.87 -20.60 -9.04
N LEU A 59 1.53 -19.39 -8.60
CA LEU A 59 1.59 -18.19 -9.42
C LEU A 59 2.55 -17.15 -8.83
N ARG A 60 3.31 -16.52 -9.70
CA ARG A 60 4.03 -15.28 -9.43
C ARG A 60 3.20 -14.12 -9.97
N VAL A 61 2.88 -13.17 -9.11
CA VAL A 61 2.16 -11.95 -9.48
C VAL A 61 3.07 -10.75 -9.29
N GLY A 62 3.28 -9.99 -10.34
CA GLY A 62 4.12 -8.80 -10.28
C GLY A 62 3.53 -7.70 -9.40
N ALA A 63 4.36 -6.98 -8.67
CA ALA A 63 3.93 -5.92 -7.75
C ALA A 63 3.17 -4.77 -8.46
N MET A 64 3.45 -4.56 -9.75
CA MET A 64 2.81 -3.53 -10.60
C MET A 64 1.59 -4.04 -11.36
N THR A 65 1.21 -5.32 -11.21
CA THR A 65 -0.05 -5.85 -11.74
C THR A 65 -1.22 -5.12 -11.10
N THR A 66 -2.11 -4.57 -11.91
CA THR A 66 -3.26 -3.83 -11.41
C THR A 66 -4.26 -4.73 -10.70
N LEU A 67 -5.04 -4.17 -9.79
CA LEU A 67 -6.09 -4.94 -9.09
C LEU A 67 -7.15 -5.47 -10.05
N THR A 68 -7.42 -4.77 -11.16
CA THR A 68 -8.29 -5.26 -12.23
C THR A 68 -7.69 -6.48 -12.90
N GLU A 69 -6.42 -6.45 -13.30
CA GLU A 69 -5.74 -7.60 -13.91
C GLU A 69 -5.71 -8.81 -12.98
N VAL A 70 -5.45 -8.61 -11.68
CA VAL A 70 -5.50 -9.69 -10.68
C VAL A 70 -6.91 -10.28 -10.59
N ALA A 71 -7.94 -9.43 -10.53
CA ALA A 71 -9.34 -9.85 -10.39
C ALA A 71 -9.88 -10.56 -11.64
N GLU A 72 -9.40 -10.20 -12.84
CA GLU A 72 -9.86 -10.72 -14.12
C GLU A 72 -9.01 -11.88 -14.64
N SER A 73 -7.82 -12.11 -14.09
CA SER A 73 -6.95 -13.21 -14.47
C SER A 73 -7.66 -14.56 -14.29
N GLU A 74 -7.81 -15.32 -15.36
CA GLU A 74 -8.38 -16.67 -15.32
C GLU A 74 -7.58 -17.60 -14.39
N ARG A 75 -6.25 -17.50 -14.42
CA ARG A 75 -5.35 -18.28 -13.55
C ARG A 75 -5.55 -17.96 -12.08
N VAL A 76 -5.62 -16.67 -11.72
CA VAL A 76 -5.86 -16.26 -10.34
C VAL A 76 -7.25 -16.69 -9.88
N ARG A 77 -8.27 -16.55 -10.72
CA ARG A 77 -9.64 -17.00 -10.41
C ARG A 77 -9.75 -18.49 -10.21
N ALA A 78 -9.03 -19.27 -11.00
CA ALA A 78 -9.07 -20.72 -10.92
C ALA A 78 -8.30 -21.27 -9.71
N LEU A 79 -7.11 -20.75 -9.44
CA LEU A 79 -6.21 -21.29 -8.40
C LEU A 79 -6.34 -20.56 -7.05
N TYR A 80 -6.62 -19.26 -7.07
CA TYR A 80 -6.65 -18.41 -5.87
C TYR A 80 -7.88 -17.50 -5.86
N PRO A 81 -9.11 -18.04 -5.87
CA PRO A 81 -10.34 -17.27 -5.98
C PRO A 81 -10.51 -16.23 -4.86
N ALA A 82 -9.97 -16.49 -3.67
CA ALA A 82 -9.99 -15.52 -2.56
C ALA A 82 -9.21 -14.25 -2.89
N LEU A 83 -8.06 -14.36 -3.58
CA LEU A 83 -7.27 -13.20 -4.01
C LEU A 83 -8.00 -12.43 -5.13
N ALA A 84 -8.57 -13.13 -6.12
CA ALA A 84 -9.35 -12.51 -7.19
C ALA A 84 -10.54 -11.72 -6.63
N GLU A 85 -11.26 -12.30 -5.67
CA GLU A 85 -12.43 -11.66 -5.04
C GLU A 85 -12.02 -10.45 -4.19
N ALA A 86 -10.95 -10.55 -3.41
CA ALA A 86 -10.41 -9.44 -2.63
C ALA A 86 -10.01 -8.27 -3.55
N ALA A 87 -9.29 -8.56 -4.63
CA ALA A 87 -8.92 -7.56 -5.62
C ALA A 87 -10.16 -6.92 -6.27
N ARG A 88 -11.16 -7.71 -6.65
CA ARG A 88 -12.41 -7.25 -7.27
C ARG A 88 -13.24 -6.34 -6.38
N ARG A 89 -13.22 -6.57 -5.06
CA ARG A 89 -13.98 -5.76 -4.07
C ARG A 89 -13.24 -4.52 -3.59
N THR A 90 -11.96 -4.39 -3.91
CA THR A 90 -11.18 -3.20 -3.52
C THR A 90 -11.71 -1.95 -4.22
N ALA A 91 -12.05 -0.92 -3.46
CA ALA A 91 -12.39 0.42 -3.92
C ALA A 91 -13.39 0.46 -5.11
N SER A 92 -13.16 1.33 -6.10
CA SER A 92 -13.97 1.46 -7.33
C SER A 92 -13.26 0.87 -8.54
N PRO A 93 -13.98 0.56 -9.65
CA PRO A 93 -13.36 0.10 -10.90
C PRO A 93 -12.24 1.02 -11.39
N LEU A 94 -12.45 2.34 -11.37
CA LEU A 94 -11.45 3.31 -11.81
C LEU A 94 -10.18 3.26 -10.94
N LEU A 95 -10.33 3.08 -9.64
CA LEU A 95 -9.18 2.92 -8.74
C LEU A 95 -8.46 1.60 -8.96
N ARG A 96 -9.17 0.51 -9.22
CA ARG A 96 -8.57 -0.79 -9.50
C ARG A 96 -7.81 -0.85 -10.82
N ASN A 97 -8.22 -0.06 -11.82
CA ASN A 97 -7.51 0.06 -13.10
C ASN A 97 -6.14 0.74 -12.96
N MET A 98 -5.93 1.48 -11.89
CA MET A 98 -4.67 2.18 -11.60
C MET A 98 -3.92 1.61 -10.41
N GLY A 99 -4.64 1.21 -9.36
CA GLY A 99 -4.07 0.62 -8.16
C GLY A 99 -3.47 -0.75 -8.44
N THR A 100 -2.26 -0.97 -7.96
CA THR A 100 -1.50 -2.21 -8.18
C THR A 100 -1.51 -3.08 -6.93
N LEU A 101 -1.20 -4.38 -7.07
CA LEU A 101 -1.13 -5.31 -5.95
C LEU A 101 -0.10 -4.84 -4.91
N GLY A 102 1.13 -4.52 -5.34
CA GLY A 102 2.18 -4.01 -4.45
C GLY A 102 1.80 -2.68 -3.79
N GLY A 103 1.23 -1.74 -4.56
CA GLY A 103 0.72 -0.48 -4.02
C GLY A 103 -0.42 -0.67 -3.02
N ASN A 104 -1.28 -1.68 -3.22
CA ASN A 104 -2.36 -1.99 -2.31
C ASN A 104 -1.86 -2.50 -0.95
N ILE A 105 -0.90 -3.42 -0.92
CA ILE A 105 -0.34 -3.91 0.36
C ILE A 105 0.54 -2.88 1.07
N CYS A 106 1.18 -1.97 0.33
CA CYS A 106 2.04 -0.91 0.86
C CYS A 106 1.32 0.42 1.15
N GLN A 107 0.02 0.50 0.92
CA GLN A 107 -0.74 1.74 1.12
C GLN A 107 -0.74 2.21 2.58
N GLN A 108 -0.84 3.52 2.77
CA GLN A 108 -0.91 4.12 4.10
C GLN A 108 -2.24 3.81 4.80
N ASN A 109 -2.22 3.70 6.13
CA ASN A 109 -3.41 3.42 6.92
C ASN A 109 -4.52 4.50 6.73
N ARG A 110 -5.76 4.18 7.14
CA ARG A 110 -6.95 5.03 7.01
C ARG A 110 -7.36 5.70 8.33
N CYS A 111 -6.47 5.71 9.33
CA CYS A 111 -6.72 6.40 10.58
C CYS A 111 -6.98 7.88 10.34
N TRP A 112 -8.08 8.40 10.82
CA TRP A 112 -8.47 9.80 10.62
C TRP A 112 -7.52 10.80 11.30
N TYR A 113 -6.85 10.46 12.40
CA TYR A 113 -5.81 11.28 13.01
C TYR A 113 -4.55 11.37 12.12
N TYR A 114 -4.21 10.24 11.47
CA TYR A 114 -3.11 10.20 10.50
C TYR A 114 -3.47 10.94 9.20
N ARG A 115 -4.69 10.72 8.68
CA ARG A 115 -5.17 11.28 7.41
C ARG A 115 -5.69 12.71 7.53
N TYR A 116 -5.69 13.31 8.71
CA TYR A 116 -6.16 14.66 8.88
C TYR A 116 -5.29 15.64 8.07
N PRO A 117 -5.88 16.37 7.09
CA PRO A 117 -5.12 17.21 6.19
C PRO A 117 -4.56 18.44 6.91
N ASP A 118 -3.32 18.80 6.59
CA ASP A 118 -2.65 19.98 7.15
C ASP A 118 -3.46 21.27 6.91
N LYS A 119 -4.05 21.43 5.74
CA LYS A 119 -4.84 22.60 5.33
C LYS A 119 -6.16 22.78 6.09
N LEU A 120 -6.63 21.82 6.84
CA LEU A 120 -7.88 21.88 7.61
C LEU A 120 -7.69 22.25 9.09
N GLY A 121 -6.58 22.83 9.47
CA GLY A 121 -6.34 23.27 10.84
C GLY A 121 -5.02 22.81 11.43
N GLY A 122 -4.10 22.40 10.57
CA GLY A 122 -2.76 21.99 10.94
C GLY A 122 -2.63 20.50 11.20
N ARG A 123 -1.40 20.04 11.28
CA ARG A 123 -1.05 18.64 11.44
C ARG A 123 -1.39 18.11 12.82
N ILE A 124 -2.00 16.97 12.87
CA ILE A 124 -2.18 16.22 14.11
C ILE A 124 -0.92 15.39 14.37
N PRO A 125 -0.12 15.66 15.42
CA PRO A 125 1.17 15.01 15.66
C PRO A 125 0.98 13.64 16.33
N CYS A 126 0.40 12.68 15.62
CA CYS A 126 0.33 11.30 16.09
C CYS A 126 1.71 10.61 15.97
N VAL A 127 1.87 9.45 16.61
CA VAL A 127 3.14 8.68 16.61
C VAL A 127 3.70 8.39 15.21
N ARG A 128 2.85 8.25 14.19
CA ARG A 128 3.27 8.06 12.79
C ARG A 128 3.66 9.36 12.09
N LYS A 129 3.43 10.50 12.70
CA LYS A 129 3.75 11.83 12.20
C LYS A 129 4.68 12.58 13.18
N GLY A 130 5.64 11.86 13.79
CA GLY A 130 6.65 12.43 14.67
C GLY A 130 6.18 12.77 16.08
N GLY A 131 4.91 12.49 16.42
CA GLY A 131 4.40 12.67 17.79
C GLY A 131 4.83 11.55 18.73
N SER A 132 4.64 11.76 20.04
CA SER A 132 5.08 10.82 21.09
C SER A 132 4.09 9.69 21.37
N LYS A 133 2.82 9.83 20.97
CA LYS A 133 1.74 8.89 21.31
C LYS A 133 0.71 8.73 20.18
N CYS A 134 -0.02 7.62 20.24
CA CYS A 134 -1.18 7.41 19.38
C CYS A 134 -2.38 8.19 19.92
N LEU A 135 -2.96 9.07 19.11
CA LEU A 135 -4.10 9.90 19.52
C LEU A 135 -5.44 9.17 19.43
N ALA A 136 -5.48 8.04 18.72
CA ALA A 136 -6.67 7.20 18.66
C ALA A 136 -6.92 6.43 19.96
N VAL A 137 -5.89 6.16 20.77
CA VAL A 137 -6.03 5.41 22.05
C VAL A 137 -6.91 6.16 23.05
N PRO A 138 -6.67 7.45 23.37
CA PRO A 138 -7.57 8.22 24.23
C PRO A 138 -8.76 8.82 23.50
N GLY A 139 -8.79 8.78 22.17
CA GLY A 139 -9.83 9.38 21.34
C GLY A 139 -10.79 8.36 20.74
N ASP A 140 -11.35 8.69 19.56
CA ASP A 140 -12.22 7.78 18.83
C ASP A 140 -11.40 6.71 18.10
N SER A 141 -11.59 5.45 18.48
CA SER A 141 -10.86 4.28 17.96
C SER A 141 -11.75 3.20 17.35
N ARG A 142 -13.01 3.51 17.01
CA ARG A 142 -14.02 2.55 16.50
C ARG A 142 -13.54 1.67 15.35
N TYR A 143 -12.69 2.18 14.48
CA TYR A 143 -12.18 1.48 13.29
C TYR A 143 -10.68 1.14 13.40
N HIS A 144 -10.20 0.93 14.62
CA HIS A 144 -8.81 0.60 14.87
C HIS A 144 -8.67 -0.85 15.37
N SER A 145 -7.42 -1.29 15.54
CA SER A 145 -7.12 -2.64 15.98
C SER A 145 -7.65 -2.91 17.40
N ILE A 146 -8.31 -4.07 17.57
CA ILE A 146 -8.68 -4.62 18.88
C ILE A 146 -7.62 -5.56 19.45
N PHE A 147 -6.59 -5.91 18.65
CA PHE A 147 -5.54 -6.86 19.02
C PHE A 147 -4.27 -6.20 19.56
N GLY A 148 -4.27 -4.88 19.71
CA GLY A 148 -3.13 -4.15 20.22
C GLY A 148 -2.49 -3.19 19.23
N ALA A 149 -1.25 -2.83 19.51
CA ALA A 149 -0.51 -1.80 18.77
C ALA A 149 0.78 -2.32 18.17
N VAL A 150 1.14 -1.81 16.99
CA VAL A 150 2.47 -1.95 16.40
C VAL A 150 3.18 -0.60 16.52
N ASN A 151 4.35 -0.57 17.14
CA ASN A 151 5.12 0.67 17.39
C ASN A 151 4.24 1.78 18.00
N LYS A 152 3.47 1.46 19.02
CA LYS A 152 2.53 2.37 19.72
C LYS A 152 1.35 2.84 18.86
N CYS A 153 1.15 2.34 17.66
CA CYS A 153 0.06 2.71 16.76
C CYS A 153 -0.96 1.58 16.65
N ILE A 154 -2.24 1.89 16.88
CA ILE A 154 -3.35 0.93 16.76
C ILE A 154 -4.05 0.97 15.38
N ALA A 155 -3.51 1.68 14.40
CA ALA A 155 -4.05 1.65 13.05
C ALA A 155 -3.86 0.27 12.39
N VAL A 156 -4.85 -0.15 11.61
CA VAL A 156 -4.81 -1.40 10.85
C VAL A 156 -4.31 -1.16 9.43
N ASN A 157 -3.80 -2.22 8.78
CA ASN A 157 -3.50 -2.18 7.36
C ASN A 157 -4.84 -2.17 6.59
N PRO A 158 -5.07 -1.22 5.68
CA PRO A 158 -6.34 -1.08 4.97
C PRO A 158 -6.42 -1.91 3.67
N SER A 159 -5.45 -2.77 3.40
CA SER A 159 -5.42 -3.60 2.20
C SER A 159 -6.44 -4.73 2.26
N ASP A 160 -7.33 -4.82 1.29
CA ASP A 160 -8.26 -5.95 1.16
C ASP A 160 -7.54 -7.22 0.66
N THR A 161 -6.45 -7.05 -0.11
CA THR A 161 -5.68 -8.19 -0.64
C THR A 161 -4.71 -8.78 0.37
N ALA A 162 -4.22 -8.01 1.35
CA ALA A 162 -3.27 -8.51 2.34
C ALA A 162 -3.80 -9.69 3.18
N PRO A 163 -5.04 -9.70 3.71
CA PRO A 163 -5.58 -10.85 4.41
C PRO A 163 -5.71 -12.09 3.51
N ALA A 164 -6.09 -11.91 2.23
CA ALA A 164 -6.16 -13.00 1.28
C ALA A 164 -4.76 -13.60 1.01
N LEU A 165 -3.75 -12.78 0.82
CA LEU A 165 -2.36 -13.22 0.63
C LEU A 165 -1.83 -13.97 1.86
N VAL A 166 -2.12 -13.50 3.06
CA VAL A 166 -1.73 -14.18 4.30
C VAL A 166 -2.44 -15.55 4.42
N ALA A 167 -3.74 -15.61 4.12
CA ALA A 167 -4.50 -16.86 4.17
C ALA A 167 -4.04 -17.91 3.13
N LEU A 168 -3.44 -17.44 2.04
CA LEU A 168 -2.87 -18.27 0.97
C LEU A 168 -1.39 -18.60 1.18
N ASP A 169 -0.83 -18.21 2.32
CA ASP A 169 0.61 -18.41 2.64
C ASP A 169 1.54 -17.82 1.56
N ALA A 170 1.17 -16.65 1.05
CA ALA A 170 1.91 -16.02 -0.04
C ALA A 170 3.26 -15.46 0.42
N THR A 171 4.29 -15.70 -0.38
CA THR A 171 5.64 -15.16 -0.16
C THR A 171 5.84 -13.86 -0.93
N VAL A 172 6.36 -12.83 -0.27
CA VAL A 172 6.78 -11.59 -0.92
C VAL A 172 8.25 -11.66 -1.26
N VAL A 173 8.56 -11.54 -2.55
CA VAL A 173 9.94 -11.51 -3.06
C VAL A 173 10.36 -10.05 -3.22
N THR A 174 11.50 -9.69 -2.64
CA THR A 174 12.07 -8.34 -2.71
C THR A 174 13.40 -8.32 -3.47
N SER A 175 13.90 -7.12 -3.79
CA SER A 175 15.20 -6.92 -4.43
C SER A 175 16.40 -7.03 -3.46
N ARG A 176 16.18 -7.49 -2.25
CA ARG A 176 17.23 -7.72 -1.24
C ARG A 176 17.40 -9.22 -0.99
#